data_9470b8c1b6c08aaa2e6b07c2df2535de
#
_entry.id   9470b8c1b6c08aaa2e6b07c2df2535de
#
_cell.length_a   1.000
_cell.length_b   1.000
_cell.length_c   1.000
_cell.angle_alpha   90.00
_cell.angle_beta   90.00
_cell.angle_gamma   90.00
#
_symmetry.space_group_name_H-M   'P 1'
#
loop_
_entity.id
_entity.type
_entity.pdbx_description
1 polymer ?
#
loop_
_entity_poly.entity_id
_entity_poly.type
_entity_poly.pdbx_seq_one_letter_code
_entity_poly.pdbx_strand_id
1 'polypeptide(L)'
;MYSGSLRCGPMKHVIVFLVWVMVLNTNLLAAENEDAQELFNQAQLASRAGDHAKAVKGFTKVLALKPAEQDRAAVLQRRGEAYFKLAKIKESIADFDAYLKIRPKQDPYHWQRGISYYYADEFKKGHEQFERHQVVNSNDVENAVWHYLCLARAKSVEEAKKKLIPIVGDGRIPMMEVHALFGGKSTAKKVLAKARAGDVKGARLERQLFYAHLYLGIWHETKKEFKLRDKYIGLAAAVADNHGYMGDVARVHAELNKIPIRKAEKK
;
A
#
# COMPACT_ATOMS: atom_id res chain seq x y z
N MET A 1 -27.17 24.94 -78.89
CA MET A 1 -25.84 24.97 -78.26
C MET A 1 -25.97 25.58 -76.87
N TYR A 2 -25.97 24.75 -75.83
CA TYR A 2 -25.96 25.21 -74.43
C TYR A 2 -24.71 24.66 -73.77
N SER A 3 -23.77 25.51 -73.44
CA SER A 3 -22.59 25.16 -72.68
C SER A 3 -22.91 25.34 -71.18
N GLY A 4 -23.01 24.27 -70.49
CA GLY A 4 -23.15 24.23 -69.02
C GLY A 4 -21.80 24.30 -68.36
N SER A 5 -21.45 25.40 -67.73
CA SER A 5 -20.28 25.55 -66.91
C SER A 5 -20.57 24.95 -65.48
N LEU A 6 -19.99 23.83 -65.13
CA LEU A 6 -19.96 23.26 -63.79
C LEU A 6 -19.06 24.13 -62.95
N ARG A 7 -19.69 24.92 -62.07
CA ARG A 7 -18.96 25.59 -60.93
C ARG A 7 -18.59 24.57 -59.89
N CYS A 8 -17.30 24.30 -59.75
CA CYS A 8 -16.76 23.52 -58.63
C CYS A 8 -16.85 24.36 -57.36
N GLY A 9 -17.76 23.95 -56.44
CA GLY A 9 -18.10 24.67 -55.21
C GLY A 9 -17.16 24.32 -54.05
N PRO A 10 -17.42 24.81 -52.83
CA PRO A 10 -16.48 25.12 -51.73
C PRO A 10 -15.95 23.94 -50.90
N MET A 11 -15.90 22.71 -51.47
CA MET A 11 -15.55 21.48 -50.72
C MET A 11 -14.10 21.44 -50.24
N LYS A 12 -13.17 22.13 -50.92
CA LYS A 12 -11.75 22.13 -50.56
C LYS A 12 -11.46 22.86 -49.24
N HIS A 13 -12.21 23.91 -48.90
CA HIS A 13 -12.00 24.72 -47.69
C HIS A 13 -12.53 24.01 -46.41
N VAL A 14 -13.58 23.20 -46.54
CA VAL A 14 -14.15 22.43 -45.41
C VAL A 14 -13.19 21.31 -44.97
N ILE A 15 -12.55 20.63 -45.94
CA ILE A 15 -11.60 19.54 -45.64
C ILE A 15 -10.34 20.12 -44.97
N VAL A 16 -9.80 21.24 -45.42
CA VAL A 16 -8.65 21.88 -44.79
C VAL A 16 -8.94 22.35 -43.38
N PHE A 17 -10.14 22.91 -43.14
CA PHE A 17 -10.53 23.36 -41.81
C PHE A 17 -10.71 22.18 -40.83
N LEU A 18 -11.29 21.04 -41.25
CA LEU A 18 -11.43 19.83 -40.46
C LEU A 18 -10.07 19.19 -40.10
N VAL A 19 -9.14 19.17 -41.04
CA VAL A 19 -7.76 18.66 -40.80
C VAL A 19 -7.03 19.58 -39.82
N TRP A 20 -7.15 20.91 -39.92
CA TRP A 20 -6.54 21.86 -38.98
C TRP A 20 -7.12 21.73 -37.57
N VAL A 21 -8.41 21.55 -37.42
CA VAL A 21 -9.06 21.33 -36.13
C VAL A 21 -8.63 19.99 -35.50
N MET A 22 -8.47 18.93 -36.32
CA MET A 22 -7.93 17.66 -35.83
C MET A 22 -6.48 17.77 -35.37
N VAL A 23 -5.61 18.44 -36.11
CA VAL A 23 -4.19 18.62 -35.74
C VAL A 23 -4.05 19.48 -34.48
N LEU A 24 -4.86 20.52 -34.33
CA LEU A 24 -4.87 21.34 -33.10
C LEU A 24 -5.32 20.54 -31.89
N ASN A 25 -6.36 19.72 -32.04
CA ASN A 25 -6.83 18.85 -30.94
C ASN A 25 -5.82 17.78 -30.55
N THR A 26 -5.12 17.18 -31.54
CA THR A 26 -4.07 16.18 -31.22
C THR A 26 -2.87 16.80 -30.53
N ASN A 27 -2.44 18.00 -30.91
CA ASN A 27 -1.35 18.70 -30.22
C ASN A 27 -1.73 19.16 -28.82
N LEU A 28 -2.96 19.59 -28.58
CA LEU A 28 -3.47 19.97 -27.27
C LEU A 28 -3.54 18.76 -26.33
N LEU A 29 -4.07 17.63 -26.81
CA LEU A 29 -4.12 16.37 -26.06
C LEU A 29 -2.73 15.82 -25.75
N ALA A 30 -1.77 15.98 -26.66
CA ALA A 30 -0.38 15.59 -26.41
C ALA A 30 0.26 16.46 -25.34
N ALA A 31 0.06 17.78 -25.36
CA ALA A 31 0.57 18.70 -24.33
C ALA A 31 -0.06 18.44 -22.95
N GLU A 32 -1.38 18.20 -22.87
CA GLU A 32 -2.06 17.84 -21.63
C GLU A 32 -1.54 16.51 -21.06
N ASN A 33 -1.20 15.53 -21.90
CA ASN A 33 -0.62 14.26 -21.48
C ASN A 33 0.83 14.43 -20.98
N GLU A 34 1.64 15.28 -21.59
CA GLU A 34 2.99 15.60 -21.11
C GLU A 34 2.93 16.28 -19.75
N ASP A 35 2.03 17.24 -19.54
CA ASP A 35 1.80 17.90 -18.26
C ASP A 35 1.34 16.90 -17.18
N ALA A 36 0.45 15.97 -17.53
CA ALA A 36 -0.03 14.95 -16.61
C ALA A 36 1.11 13.98 -16.19
N GLN A 37 1.95 13.57 -17.13
CA GLN A 37 3.09 12.70 -16.88
C GLN A 37 4.14 13.38 -15.99
N GLU A 38 4.46 14.64 -16.25
CA GLU A 38 5.41 15.41 -15.45
C GLU A 38 4.90 15.60 -14.01
N LEU A 39 3.63 15.98 -13.84
CA LEU A 39 2.99 16.08 -12.53
C LEU A 39 2.99 14.74 -11.76
N PHE A 40 2.75 13.64 -12.48
CA PHE A 40 2.82 12.29 -11.89
C PHE A 40 4.22 11.95 -11.40
N ASN A 41 5.24 12.23 -12.22
CA ASN A 41 6.64 12.01 -11.87
C ASN A 41 7.06 12.84 -10.65
N GLN A 42 6.69 14.12 -10.61
CA GLN A 42 6.95 15.00 -9.46
C GLN A 42 6.26 14.49 -8.18
N ALA A 43 5.02 14.02 -8.28
CA ALA A 43 4.30 13.44 -7.15
C ALA A 43 4.97 12.15 -6.66
N GLN A 44 5.46 11.30 -7.56
CA GLN A 44 6.23 10.10 -7.20
C GLN A 44 7.55 10.45 -6.51
N LEU A 45 8.28 11.45 -7.01
CA LEU A 45 9.51 11.93 -6.37
C LEU A 45 9.24 12.45 -4.97
N ALA A 46 8.18 13.24 -4.78
CA ALA A 46 7.76 13.71 -3.46
C ALA A 46 7.44 12.53 -2.52
N SER A 47 6.72 11.50 -3.02
CA SER A 47 6.41 10.30 -2.25
C SER A 47 7.66 9.53 -1.81
N ARG A 48 8.64 9.38 -2.72
CA ARG A 48 9.94 8.74 -2.41
C ARG A 48 10.78 9.55 -1.42
N ALA A 49 10.67 10.87 -1.46
CA ALA A 49 11.33 11.77 -0.52
C ALA A 49 10.64 11.83 0.86
N GLY A 50 9.54 11.08 1.05
CA GLY A 50 8.77 11.09 2.30
C GLY A 50 7.77 12.24 2.43
N ASP A 51 7.71 13.17 1.46
CA ASP A 51 6.70 14.24 1.43
C ASP A 51 5.37 13.73 0.86
N HIS A 52 4.71 12.90 1.65
CA HIS A 52 3.45 12.27 1.22
C HIS A 52 2.31 13.28 1.05
N ALA A 53 2.34 14.41 1.76
CA ALA A 53 1.36 15.48 1.60
C ALA A 53 1.49 16.16 0.24
N LYS A 54 2.72 16.45 -0.21
CA LYS A 54 3.00 16.98 -1.55
C LYS A 54 2.65 15.95 -2.62
N ALA A 55 2.95 14.67 -2.39
CA ALA A 55 2.59 13.57 -3.29
C ALA A 55 1.08 13.49 -3.51
N VAL A 56 0.27 13.52 -2.44
CA VAL A 56 -1.21 13.53 -2.54
C VAL A 56 -1.71 14.73 -3.33
N LYS A 57 -1.17 15.93 -3.09
CA LYS A 57 -1.53 17.14 -3.86
C LYS A 57 -1.20 16.96 -5.35
N GLY A 58 -0.03 16.43 -5.67
CA GLY A 58 0.40 16.17 -7.05
C GLY A 58 -0.50 15.15 -7.74
N PHE A 59 -0.72 13.99 -7.16
CA PHE A 59 -1.62 12.97 -7.71
C PHE A 59 -3.06 13.49 -7.88
N THR A 60 -3.53 14.33 -6.97
CA THR A 60 -4.86 14.95 -7.11
C THR A 60 -4.94 15.89 -8.31
N LYS A 61 -3.88 16.66 -8.61
CA LYS A 61 -3.80 17.46 -9.82
C LYS A 61 -3.84 16.61 -11.08
N VAL A 62 -3.09 15.49 -11.11
CA VAL A 62 -3.13 14.55 -12.24
C VAL A 62 -4.54 14.02 -12.46
N LEU A 63 -5.26 13.62 -11.40
CA LEU A 63 -6.63 13.12 -11.52
C LEU A 63 -7.60 14.20 -12.03
N ALA A 64 -7.36 15.48 -11.72
CA ALA A 64 -8.17 16.60 -12.20
C ALA A 64 -8.06 16.81 -13.73
N LEU A 65 -6.95 16.39 -14.32
CA LEU A 65 -6.75 16.39 -15.78
C LEU A 65 -7.51 15.26 -16.50
N LYS A 66 -8.25 14.41 -15.75
CA LYS A 66 -9.03 13.28 -16.25
C LYS A 66 -8.20 12.34 -17.17
N PRO A 67 -7.09 11.80 -16.69
CA PRO A 67 -6.22 10.95 -17.49
C PRO A 67 -6.97 9.70 -17.99
N ALA A 68 -6.41 9.03 -19.00
CA ALA A 68 -6.93 7.77 -19.50
C ALA A 68 -7.11 6.76 -18.36
N GLU A 69 -8.04 5.82 -18.50
CA GLU A 69 -8.43 4.91 -17.43
C GLU A 69 -7.26 4.12 -16.84
N GLN A 70 -6.30 3.72 -17.69
CA GLN A 70 -5.10 2.99 -17.28
C GLN A 70 -4.21 3.84 -16.36
N ASP A 71 -3.98 5.10 -16.74
CA ASP A 71 -3.16 6.05 -15.99
C ASP A 71 -3.86 6.47 -14.70
N ARG A 72 -5.18 6.68 -14.77
CA ARG A 72 -6.02 6.93 -13.60
C ARG A 72 -5.89 5.83 -12.56
N ALA A 73 -5.88 4.57 -12.98
CA ALA A 73 -5.66 3.45 -12.06
C ALA A 73 -4.30 3.56 -11.37
N ALA A 74 -3.22 3.83 -12.11
CA ALA A 74 -1.89 3.99 -11.53
C ALA A 74 -1.83 5.15 -10.53
N VAL A 75 -2.46 6.29 -10.84
CA VAL A 75 -2.50 7.45 -9.95
C VAL A 75 -3.27 7.13 -8.66
N LEU A 76 -4.44 6.49 -8.77
CA LEU A 76 -5.25 6.08 -7.61
C LEU A 76 -4.48 5.14 -6.70
N GLN A 77 -3.78 4.13 -7.24
CA GLN A 77 -2.94 3.23 -6.45
C GLN A 77 -1.89 4.03 -5.66
N ARG A 78 -1.15 4.94 -6.32
CA ARG A 78 -0.09 5.72 -5.67
C ARG A 78 -0.62 6.73 -4.67
N ARG A 79 -1.77 7.35 -4.95
CA ARG A 79 -2.39 8.29 -4.01
C ARG A 79 -2.95 7.56 -2.80
N GLY A 80 -3.55 6.39 -2.97
CA GLY A 80 -4.01 5.53 -1.89
C GLY A 80 -2.87 5.10 -0.96
N GLU A 81 -1.70 4.73 -1.51
CA GLU A 81 -0.49 4.47 -0.72
C GLU A 81 -0.03 5.72 0.06
N ALA A 82 -0.02 6.90 -0.59
CA ALA A 82 0.37 8.15 0.06
C ALA A 82 -0.63 8.57 1.17
N TYR A 83 -1.92 8.35 0.97
CA TYR A 83 -2.93 8.55 2.01
C TYR A 83 -2.72 7.62 3.20
N PHE A 84 -2.43 6.34 2.97
CA PHE A 84 -2.10 5.40 4.05
C PHE A 84 -0.93 5.90 4.89
N LYS A 85 0.15 6.34 4.25
CA LYS A 85 1.36 6.86 4.91
C LYS A 85 1.11 8.14 5.72
N LEU A 86 0.06 8.88 5.42
CA LEU A 86 -0.45 10.03 6.18
C LEU A 86 -1.50 9.65 7.23
N ALA A 87 -1.66 8.36 7.54
CA ALA A 87 -2.73 7.85 8.40
C ALA A 87 -4.16 8.25 7.97
N LYS A 88 -4.34 8.69 6.72
CA LYS A 88 -5.64 9.00 6.11
C LYS A 88 -6.27 7.73 5.56
N ILE A 89 -6.71 6.87 6.47
CA ILE A 89 -7.06 5.48 6.16
C ILE A 89 -8.30 5.37 5.27
N LYS A 90 -9.32 6.20 5.51
CA LYS A 90 -10.57 6.18 4.72
C LYS A 90 -10.31 6.61 3.28
N GLU A 91 -9.50 7.64 3.07
CA GLU A 91 -9.10 8.12 1.74
C GLU A 91 -8.24 7.08 1.02
N SER A 92 -7.36 6.38 1.73
CA SER A 92 -6.58 5.27 1.20
C SER A 92 -7.48 4.15 0.66
N ILE A 93 -8.47 3.72 1.44
CA ILE A 93 -9.44 2.70 1.03
C ILE A 93 -10.25 3.16 -0.19
N ALA A 94 -10.72 4.41 -0.20
CA ALA A 94 -11.51 4.95 -1.30
C ALA A 94 -10.72 4.92 -2.62
N ASP A 95 -9.44 5.27 -2.60
CA ASP A 95 -8.58 5.23 -3.78
C ASP A 95 -8.28 3.78 -4.22
N PHE A 96 -8.02 2.86 -3.28
CA PHE A 96 -7.82 1.45 -3.60
C PHE A 96 -9.08 0.79 -4.15
N ASP A 97 -10.25 1.13 -3.64
CA ASP A 97 -11.53 0.65 -4.18
C ASP A 97 -11.78 1.21 -5.59
N ALA A 98 -11.46 2.48 -5.84
CA ALA A 98 -11.55 3.07 -7.17
C ALA A 98 -10.54 2.46 -8.16
N TYR A 99 -9.32 2.16 -7.71
CA TYR A 99 -8.33 1.40 -8.48
C TYR A 99 -8.87 0.03 -8.89
N LEU A 100 -9.43 -0.73 -7.94
CA LEU A 100 -9.91 -2.09 -8.19
C LEU A 100 -11.19 -2.14 -9.04
N LYS A 101 -11.98 -1.06 -9.09
CA LYS A 101 -13.07 -0.94 -10.07
C LYS A 101 -12.54 -0.92 -11.50
N ILE A 102 -11.36 -0.32 -11.73
CA ILE A 102 -10.69 -0.26 -13.03
C ILE A 102 -9.92 -1.56 -13.30
N ARG A 103 -9.35 -2.16 -12.25
CA ARG A 103 -8.45 -3.32 -12.33
C ARG A 103 -8.95 -4.48 -11.45
N PRO A 104 -10.15 -5.04 -11.71
CA PRO A 104 -10.76 -6.04 -10.80
C PRO A 104 -9.91 -7.30 -10.64
N LYS A 105 -9.13 -7.69 -11.65
CA LYS A 105 -8.22 -8.83 -11.58
C LYS A 105 -7.07 -8.63 -10.58
N GLN A 106 -6.83 -7.41 -10.12
CA GLN A 106 -5.81 -7.11 -9.11
C GLN A 106 -6.32 -7.28 -7.67
N ASP A 107 -7.61 -7.55 -7.47
CA ASP A 107 -8.19 -7.67 -6.12
C ASP A 107 -7.46 -8.72 -5.25
N PRO A 108 -7.12 -9.93 -5.73
CA PRO A 108 -6.39 -10.90 -4.91
C PRO A 108 -4.98 -10.44 -4.53
N TYR A 109 -4.37 -9.57 -5.30
CA TYR A 109 -3.00 -9.08 -5.06
C TYR A 109 -2.96 -7.87 -4.13
N HIS A 110 -4.12 -7.30 -3.75
CA HIS A 110 -4.20 -5.98 -3.11
C HIS A 110 -4.18 -6.06 -1.57
N TRP A 111 -3.11 -6.62 -1.01
CA TRP A 111 -2.91 -6.75 0.43
C TRP A 111 -2.84 -5.40 1.17
N GLN A 112 -2.39 -4.31 0.52
CA GLN A 112 -2.37 -2.97 1.13
C GLN A 112 -3.77 -2.50 1.54
N ARG A 113 -4.80 -2.80 0.72
CA ARG A 113 -6.18 -2.51 1.10
C ARG A 113 -6.61 -3.31 2.32
N GLY A 114 -6.17 -4.57 2.42
CA GLY A 114 -6.41 -5.42 3.59
C GLY A 114 -5.86 -4.79 4.87
N ILE A 115 -4.63 -4.26 4.82
CA ILE A 115 -4.02 -3.52 5.94
C ILE A 115 -4.81 -2.23 6.22
N SER A 116 -5.21 -1.47 5.19
CA SER A 116 -6.03 -0.27 5.39
C SER A 116 -7.37 -0.60 6.07
N TYR A 117 -8.03 -1.70 5.69
CA TYR A 117 -9.25 -2.17 6.38
C TYR A 117 -9.02 -2.48 7.86
N TYR A 118 -7.88 -3.07 8.23
CA TYR A 118 -7.53 -3.29 9.63
C TYR A 118 -7.51 -1.98 10.43
N TYR A 119 -6.86 -0.93 9.89
CA TYR A 119 -6.78 0.38 10.55
C TYR A 119 -8.07 1.21 10.47
N ALA A 120 -9.02 0.81 9.62
CA ALA A 120 -10.35 1.41 9.57
C ALA A 120 -11.37 0.71 10.48
N ASP A 121 -10.96 -0.28 11.28
CA ASP A 121 -11.82 -1.18 12.04
C ASP A 121 -12.80 -1.99 11.17
N GLU A 122 -12.56 -2.07 9.86
CA GLU A 122 -13.33 -2.88 8.91
C GLU A 122 -12.79 -4.33 8.85
N PHE A 123 -12.65 -4.94 10.01
CA PHE A 123 -11.94 -6.21 10.20
C PHE A 123 -12.48 -7.36 9.35
N LYS A 124 -13.79 -7.44 9.12
CA LYS A 124 -14.38 -8.45 8.25
C LYS A 124 -13.87 -8.31 6.81
N LYS A 125 -13.88 -7.09 6.26
CA LYS A 125 -13.37 -6.84 4.91
C LYS A 125 -11.87 -7.12 4.80
N GLY A 126 -11.09 -6.75 5.83
CA GLY A 126 -9.68 -7.06 5.91
C GLY A 126 -9.42 -8.56 5.89
N HIS A 127 -10.15 -9.32 6.71
CA HIS A 127 -10.07 -10.78 6.74
C HIS A 127 -10.36 -11.40 5.36
N GLU A 128 -11.48 -11.03 4.73
CA GLU A 128 -11.84 -11.48 3.39
C GLU A 128 -10.79 -11.11 2.33
N GLN A 129 -10.14 -9.93 2.46
CA GLN A 129 -9.06 -9.52 1.55
C GLN A 129 -7.84 -10.43 1.69
N PHE A 130 -7.45 -10.80 2.90
CA PHE A 130 -6.32 -11.69 3.12
C PHE A 130 -6.64 -13.15 2.75
N GLU A 131 -7.89 -13.60 2.85
CA GLU A 131 -8.33 -14.88 2.28
C GLU A 131 -8.14 -14.91 0.76
N ARG A 132 -8.53 -13.84 0.04
CA ARG A 132 -8.30 -13.74 -1.40
C ARG A 132 -6.81 -13.66 -1.74
N HIS A 133 -6.02 -12.95 -0.94
CA HIS A 133 -4.58 -12.85 -1.15
C HIS A 133 -3.87 -14.19 -0.97
N GLN A 134 -4.38 -15.06 -0.12
CA GLN A 134 -3.84 -16.42 0.08
C GLN A 134 -3.79 -17.24 -1.21
N VAL A 135 -4.71 -17.01 -2.13
CA VAL A 135 -4.77 -17.74 -3.41
C VAL A 135 -3.55 -17.42 -4.30
N VAL A 136 -3.03 -16.19 -4.21
CA VAL A 136 -1.92 -15.70 -5.05
C VAL A 136 -0.58 -15.61 -4.30
N ASN A 137 -0.60 -15.71 -2.97
CA ASN A 137 0.57 -15.66 -2.10
C ASN A 137 0.39 -16.62 -0.91
N SER A 138 0.46 -17.90 -1.19
CA SER A 138 0.05 -18.98 -0.28
C SER A 138 1.04 -19.28 0.84
N ASN A 139 2.28 -18.78 0.77
CA ASN A 139 3.34 -19.13 1.71
C ASN A 139 4.05 -17.91 2.30
N ASP A 140 3.25 -16.96 2.79
CA ASP A 140 3.70 -15.69 3.36
C ASP A 140 3.15 -15.53 4.80
N VAL A 141 4.07 -15.48 5.76
CA VAL A 141 3.72 -15.28 7.18
C VAL A 141 3.02 -13.95 7.41
N GLU A 142 3.35 -12.89 6.67
CA GLU A 142 2.67 -11.58 6.81
C GLU A 142 1.20 -11.70 6.46
N ASN A 143 0.88 -12.39 5.35
CA ASN A 143 -0.51 -12.65 4.98
C ASN A 143 -1.26 -13.42 6.08
N ALA A 144 -0.65 -14.50 6.59
CA ALA A 144 -1.25 -15.32 7.65
C ALA A 144 -1.49 -14.52 8.94
N VAL A 145 -0.56 -13.63 9.29
CA VAL A 145 -0.66 -12.80 10.49
C VAL A 145 -1.72 -11.71 10.32
N TRP A 146 -1.75 -11.00 9.20
CA TRP A 146 -2.77 -9.97 8.97
C TRP A 146 -4.19 -10.57 8.87
N HIS A 147 -4.34 -11.75 8.25
CA HIS A 147 -5.57 -12.53 8.28
C HIS A 147 -6.01 -12.84 9.73
N TYR A 148 -5.06 -13.35 10.56
CA TYR A 148 -5.29 -13.62 11.98
C TYR A 148 -5.71 -12.35 12.72
N LEU A 149 -5.01 -11.23 12.53
CA LEU A 149 -5.28 -9.96 13.23
C LEU A 149 -6.69 -9.44 12.93
N CYS A 150 -7.10 -9.48 11.68
CA CYS A 150 -8.45 -9.10 11.28
C CYS A 150 -9.49 -10.01 11.94
N LEU A 151 -9.27 -11.32 11.97
CA LEU A 151 -10.20 -12.27 12.57
C LEU A 151 -10.25 -12.15 14.10
N ALA A 152 -9.10 -11.91 14.74
CA ALA A 152 -9.01 -11.71 16.19
C ALA A 152 -9.81 -10.49 16.65
N ARG A 153 -9.81 -9.42 15.84
CA ARG A 153 -10.57 -8.20 16.11
C ARG A 153 -12.05 -8.35 15.73
N ALA A 154 -12.36 -9.06 14.65
CA ALA A 154 -13.73 -9.29 14.19
C ALA A 154 -14.51 -10.28 15.10
N LYS A 155 -13.81 -11.23 15.71
CA LYS A 155 -14.40 -12.31 16.53
C LYS A 155 -13.66 -12.49 17.84
N SER A 156 -12.57 -13.29 17.84
CA SER A 156 -11.75 -13.54 19.03
C SER A 156 -10.36 -14.07 18.66
N VAL A 157 -9.44 -13.97 19.61
CA VAL A 157 -8.08 -14.53 19.52
C VAL A 157 -8.14 -16.06 19.35
N GLU A 158 -9.06 -16.72 20.02
CA GLU A 158 -9.25 -18.17 19.98
C GLU A 158 -9.68 -18.64 18.59
N GLU A 159 -10.64 -17.94 17.95
CA GLU A 159 -11.05 -18.23 16.59
C GLU A 159 -9.92 -17.95 15.58
N ALA A 160 -9.19 -16.87 15.77
CA ALA A 160 -8.05 -16.53 14.93
C ALA A 160 -6.94 -17.60 15.00
N LYS A 161 -6.65 -18.15 16.19
CA LYS A 161 -5.69 -19.25 16.36
C LYS A 161 -6.12 -20.52 15.63
N LYS A 162 -7.41 -20.89 15.73
CA LYS A 162 -7.95 -22.07 15.05
C LYS A 162 -7.86 -21.95 13.53
N LYS A 163 -7.99 -20.73 13.02
CA LYS A 163 -7.99 -20.43 11.59
C LYS A 163 -6.69 -19.81 11.08
N LEU A 164 -5.61 -19.86 11.87
CA LEU A 164 -4.32 -19.38 11.41
C LEU A 164 -3.90 -20.15 10.14
N ILE A 165 -3.68 -19.41 9.07
CA ILE A 165 -3.28 -19.99 7.79
C ILE A 165 -1.96 -20.76 7.95
N PRO A 166 -1.90 -22.05 7.57
CA PRO A 166 -0.68 -22.83 7.66
C PRO A 166 0.37 -22.31 6.66
N ILE A 167 1.60 -22.14 7.13
CA ILE A 167 2.76 -21.72 6.32
C ILE A 167 3.80 -22.84 6.39
N VAL A 168 4.27 -23.27 5.22
CA VAL A 168 5.26 -24.35 5.11
C VAL A 168 6.68 -23.81 5.34
N GLY A 169 6.97 -22.60 4.81
CA GLY A 169 8.26 -21.95 5.01
C GLY A 169 8.28 -20.52 4.49
N ASP A 170 8.81 -19.62 5.30
CA ASP A 170 9.13 -18.24 4.94
C ASP A 170 10.62 -18.03 5.25
N GLY A 171 11.41 -17.74 4.21
CA GLY A 171 12.86 -17.58 4.36
C GLY A 171 13.29 -16.33 5.12
N ARG A 172 12.37 -15.39 5.37
CA ARG A 172 12.67 -14.17 6.13
C ARG A 172 12.76 -14.46 7.63
N ILE A 173 13.89 -14.17 8.24
CA ILE A 173 14.07 -14.32 9.69
C ILE A 173 13.52 -13.06 10.38
N PRO A 174 12.69 -13.17 11.46
CA PRO A 174 12.31 -14.39 12.20
C PRO A 174 10.90 -14.90 11.86
N MET A 175 10.39 -14.75 10.61
CA MET A 175 8.98 -14.84 10.26
C MET A 175 8.33 -16.18 10.66
N MET A 176 9.01 -17.32 10.48
CA MET A 176 8.45 -18.60 10.93
C MET A 176 8.28 -18.68 12.46
N GLU A 177 9.16 -18.03 13.23
CA GLU A 177 9.00 -17.94 14.68
C GLU A 177 7.86 -16.99 15.09
N VAL A 178 7.64 -15.92 14.28
CA VAL A 178 6.45 -15.05 14.41
C VAL A 178 5.18 -15.85 14.16
N HIS A 179 5.13 -16.64 13.09
CA HIS A 179 3.98 -17.50 12.80
C HIS A 179 3.67 -18.46 13.97
N ALA A 180 4.71 -19.12 14.51
CA ALA A 180 4.59 -19.99 15.66
C ALA A 180 4.07 -19.23 16.91
N LEU A 181 4.47 -17.96 17.10
CA LEU A 181 3.99 -17.11 18.19
C LEU A 181 2.48 -16.86 18.08
N PHE A 182 1.98 -16.46 16.92
CA PHE A 182 0.54 -16.24 16.69
C PHE A 182 -0.27 -17.53 16.82
N GLY A 183 0.34 -18.67 16.44
CA GLY A 183 -0.23 -20.01 16.67
C GLY A 183 -0.18 -20.50 18.13
N GLY A 184 0.42 -19.73 19.06
CA GLY A 184 0.55 -20.12 20.46
C GLY A 184 1.64 -21.16 20.73
N LYS A 185 2.53 -21.43 19.76
CA LYS A 185 3.62 -22.44 19.82
C LYS A 185 4.98 -21.83 20.13
N SER A 186 5.07 -20.52 20.31
CA SER A 186 6.29 -19.79 20.60
C SER A 186 6.08 -18.68 21.63
N THR A 187 7.14 -17.91 21.92
CA THR A 187 7.16 -16.79 22.86
C THR A 187 7.89 -15.59 22.30
N ALA A 188 7.60 -14.38 22.81
CA ALA A 188 8.31 -13.16 22.44
C ALA A 188 9.84 -13.29 22.58
N LYS A 189 10.31 -14.00 23.65
CA LYS A 189 11.73 -14.28 23.86
C LYS A 189 12.33 -15.10 22.73
N LYS A 190 11.64 -16.14 22.24
CA LYS A 190 12.11 -16.97 21.13
C LYS A 190 12.15 -16.20 19.82
N VAL A 191 11.15 -15.36 19.52
CA VAL A 191 11.14 -14.48 18.34
C VAL A 191 12.37 -13.57 18.34
N LEU A 192 12.66 -12.90 19.46
CA LEU A 192 13.83 -12.03 19.59
C LEU A 192 15.16 -12.81 19.52
N ALA A 193 15.22 -14.00 20.12
CA ALA A 193 16.38 -14.87 20.02
C ALA A 193 16.62 -15.30 18.57
N LYS A 194 15.56 -15.69 17.86
CA LYS A 194 15.65 -16.05 16.43
C LYS A 194 16.13 -14.89 15.56
N ALA A 195 15.63 -13.67 15.82
CA ALA A 195 16.06 -12.47 15.11
C ALA A 195 17.55 -12.11 15.34
N ARG A 196 18.14 -12.59 16.41
CA ARG A 196 19.57 -12.36 16.74
C ARG A 196 20.45 -13.59 16.51
N ALA A 197 19.89 -14.71 16.05
CA ALA A 197 20.63 -15.95 15.89
C ALA A 197 21.69 -15.85 14.79
N GLY A 198 22.86 -16.43 15.04
CA GLY A 198 24.02 -16.38 14.16
C GLY A 198 24.83 -15.08 14.33
N ASP A 199 25.93 -14.98 13.59
CA ASP A 199 26.76 -13.75 13.57
C ASP A 199 26.20 -12.73 12.59
N VAL A 200 25.04 -12.15 12.95
CA VAL A 200 24.30 -11.22 12.11
C VAL A 200 24.48 -9.79 12.65
N LYS A 201 24.94 -8.87 11.78
CA LYS A 201 25.24 -7.47 12.13
C LYS A 201 24.67 -6.50 11.08
N GLY A 202 24.73 -5.21 11.36
CA GLY A 202 24.37 -4.14 10.43
C GLY A 202 22.91 -4.24 9.92
N ALA A 203 22.71 -3.88 8.67
CA ALA A 203 21.39 -3.82 8.03
C ALA A 203 20.60 -5.15 8.07
N ARG A 204 21.30 -6.28 8.08
CA ARG A 204 20.63 -7.59 8.17
C ARG A 204 20.02 -7.80 9.55
N LEU A 205 20.77 -7.50 10.63
CA LEU A 205 20.27 -7.58 11.98
C LEU A 205 19.13 -6.58 12.21
N GLU A 206 19.29 -5.35 11.70
CA GLU A 206 18.24 -4.32 11.78
C GLU A 206 16.94 -4.81 11.15
N ARG A 207 16.99 -5.38 9.94
CA ARG A 207 15.80 -5.93 9.27
C ARG A 207 15.15 -7.06 10.08
N GLN A 208 15.93 -7.99 10.62
CA GLN A 208 15.40 -9.09 11.41
C GLN A 208 14.75 -8.59 12.70
N LEU A 209 15.35 -7.61 13.36
CA LEU A 209 14.78 -6.98 14.56
C LEU A 209 13.57 -6.12 14.23
N PHE A 210 13.57 -5.42 13.08
CA PHE A 210 12.39 -4.67 12.64
C PHE A 210 11.14 -5.56 12.56
N TYR A 211 11.24 -6.68 11.83
CA TYR A 211 10.12 -7.63 11.74
C TYR A 211 9.73 -8.22 13.10
N ALA A 212 10.72 -8.59 13.91
CA ALA A 212 10.46 -9.06 15.27
C ALA A 212 9.69 -8.02 16.09
N HIS A 213 10.14 -6.76 16.08
CA HIS A 213 9.53 -5.69 16.85
C HIS A 213 8.13 -5.36 16.34
N LEU A 214 7.92 -5.20 15.03
CA LEU A 214 6.63 -4.91 14.45
C LEU A 214 5.60 -5.97 14.87
N TYR A 215 5.89 -7.24 14.65
CA TYR A 215 4.94 -8.31 14.91
C TYR A 215 4.79 -8.63 16.40
N LEU A 216 5.80 -8.41 17.24
CA LEU A 216 5.65 -8.46 18.69
C LEU A 216 4.75 -7.34 19.18
N GLY A 217 4.91 -6.13 18.67
CA GLY A 217 4.06 -5.00 19.03
C GLY A 217 2.59 -5.29 18.76
N ILE A 218 2.27 -5.68 17.53
CA ILE A 218 0.89 -5.98 17.13
C ILE A 218 0.34 -7.23 17.89
N TRP A 219 1.19 -8.23 18.17
CA TRP A 219 0.78 -9.40 18.95
C TRP A 219 0.42 -9.01 20.40
N HIS A 220 1.20 -8.15 21.06
CA HIS A 220 0.89 -7.64 22.38
C HIS A 220 -0.40 -6.80 22.41
N GLU A 221 -0.71 -6.10 21.30
CA GLU A 221 -1.98 -5.41 21.17
C GLU A 221 -3.18 -6.35 21.23
N THR A 222 -3.12 -7.52 20.57
CA THR A 222 -4.20 -8.53 20.63
C THR A 222 -4.47 -9.03 22.05
N LYS A 223 -3.48 -8.91 22.95
CA LYS A 223 -3.55 -9.27 24.35
C LYS A 223 -3.89 -8.09 25.27
N LYS A 224 -4.08 -6.89 24.71
CA LYS A 224 -4.28 -5.65 25.47
C LYS A 224 -3.10 -5.28 26.36
N GLU A 225 -1.90 -5.75 26.05
CA GLU A 225 -0.65 -5.46 26.76
C GLU A 225 0.01 -4.19 26.17
N PHE A 226 -0.68 -3.07 26.31
CA PHE A 226 -0.36 -1.82 25.59
C PHE A 226 1.04 -1.27 25.86
N LYS A 227 1.58 -1.42 27.07
CA LYS A 227 2.96 -1.01 27.37
C LYS A 227 4.01 -1.76 26.53
N LEU A 228 3.79 -3.05 26.28
CA LEU A 228 4.66 -3.88 25.45
C LEU A 228 4.43 -3.59 23.97
N ARG A 229 3.17 -3.40 23.55
CA ARG A 229 2.85 -2.88 22.21
C ARG A 229 3.66 -1.61 21.92
N ASP A 230 3.55 -0.60 22.77
CA ASP A 230 4.17 0.70 22.58
C ASP A 230 5.70 0.61 22.54
N LYS A 231 6.28 -0.25 23.40
CA LYS A 231 7.71 -0.53 23.37
C LYS A 231 8.16 -1.05 22.01
N TYR A 232 7.50 -2.10 21.51
CA TYR A 232 7.95 -2.79 20.30
C TYR A 232 7.58 -2.02 19.02
N ILE A 233 6.41 -1.42 18.94
CA ILE A 233 6.04 -0.56 17.81
C ILE A 233 6.98 0.65 17.74
N GLY A 234 7.29 1.31 18.87
CA GLY A 234 8.23 2.43 18.90
C GLY A 234 9.62 2.06 18.40
N LEU A 235 10.10 0.84 18.69
CA LEU A 235 11.38 0.32 18.17
C LEU A 235 11.32 0.03 16.67
N ALA A 236 10.22 -0.54 16.17
CA ALA A 236 10.03 -0.78 14.74
C ALA A 236 9.93 0.55 13.96
N ALA A 237 9.13 1.49 14.43
CA ALA A 237 8.95 2.79 13.81
C ALA A 237 10.24 3.63 13.73
N ALA A 238 11.16 3.44 14.67
CA ALA A 238 12.44 4.15 14.72
C ALA A 238 13.37 3.84 13.54
N VAL A 239 13.23 2.67 12.90
CA VAL A 239 14.04 2.22 11.74
C VAL A 239 13.19 2.04 10.49
N ALA A 240 11.99 2.55 10.48
CA ALA A 240 10.98 2.33 9.45
C ALA A 240 11.43 2.72 8.03
N ASP A 241 12.29 3.74 7.88
CA ASP A 241 12.77 4.24 6.59
C ASP A 241 13.42 3.16 5.69
N ASN A 242 14.00 2.15 6.33
CA ASN A 242 14.74 1.09 5.64
C ASN A 242 13.86 -0.13 5.28
N HIS A 243 12.55 -0.10 5.57
CA HIS A 243 11.70 -1.29 5.53
C HIS A 243 10.45 -1.15 4.64
N GLY A 244 10.47 -0.23 3.70
CA GLY A 244 9.44 -0.06 2.68
C GLY A 244 8.04 0.08 3.28
N TYR A 245 7.04 -0.55 2.66
CA TYR A 245 5.65 -0.41 3.10
C TYR A 245 5.40 -0.91 4.53
N MET A 246 6.10 -1.95 4.98
CA MET A 246 5.96 -2.41 6.37
C MET A 246 6.58 -1.44 7.38
N GLY A 247 7.59 -0.66 6.96
CA GLY A 247 8.06 0.50 7.72
C GLY A 247 6.99 1.58 7.85
N ASP A 248 6.29 1.88 6.74
CA ASP A 248 5.16 2.81 6.78
C ASP A 248 4.04 2.29 7.70
N VAL A 249 3.77 0.98 7.70
CA VAL A 249 2.82 0.33 8.63
C VAL A 249 3.23 0.58 10.09
N ALA A 250 4.50 0.42 10.43
CA ALA A 250 4.99 0.67 11.78
C ALA A 250 4.79 2.14 12.21
N ARG A 251 5.05 3.11 11.31
CA ARG A 251 4.81 4.55 11.56
C ARG A 251 3.33 4.86 11.73
N VAL A 252 2.49 4.39 10.80
CA VAL A 252 1.04 4.60 10.85
C VAL A 252 0.47 4.01 12.13
N HIS A 253 0.92 2.82 12.52
CA HIS A 253 0.50 2.21 13.78
C HIS A 253 0.90 3.08 14.99
N ALA A 254 2.13 3.59 15.00
CA ALA A 254 2.61 4.49 16.06
C ALA A 254 1.80 5.79 16.11
N GLU A 255 1.54 6.40 14.96
CA GLU A 255 0.79 7.67 14.85
C GLU A 255 -0.65 7.52 15.35
N LEU A 256 -1.39 6.53 14.84
CA LEU A 256 -2.79 6.30 15.20
C LEU A 256 -2.97 5.96 16.70
N ASN A 257 -1.96 5.34 17.30
CA ASN A 257 -1.98 4.97 18.72
C ASN A 257 -1.21 5.96 19.61
N LYS A 258 -0.69 7.07 19.07
CA LYS A 258 0.10 8.08 19.78
C LYS A 258 1.31 7.50 20.52
N ILE A 259 1.96 6.51 19.89
CA ILE A 259 3.12 5.81 20.43
C ILE A 259 4.38 6.64 20.15
N PRO A 260 5.19 6.98 21.15
CA PRO A 260 6.44 7.72 20.92
C PRO A 260 7.44 6.84 20.15
N ILE A 261 8.00 7.41 19.07
CA ILE A 261 9.06 6.75 18.29
C ILE A 261 10.36 6.82 19.08
N ARG A 262 10.87 5.69 19.50
CA ARG A 262 12.12 5.58 20.26
C ARG A 262 13.28 5.52 19.28
N LYS A 263 14.15 6.54 19.28
CA LYS A 263 15.42 6.42 18.55
C LYS A 263 16.16 5.16 19.01
N ALA A 264 16.62 4.36 18.04
CA ALA A 264 17.45 3.21 18.35
C ALA A 264 18.63 3.68 19.20
N GLU A 265 18.86 3.07 20.36
CA GLU A 265 20.07 3.31 21.13
C GLU A 265 21.26 2.95 20.21
N LYS A 266 22.08 3.97 19.90
CA LYS A 266 23.35 3.72 19.20
C LYS A 266 24.23 2.92 20.19
N LYS A 267 24.35 1.63 19.91
CA LYS A 267 25.39 0.80 20.54
C LYS A 267 26.67 0.90 19.77
#